data_5067336be69b4683b38e4c0d64d22aa1
#
_entry.id   5067336be69b4683b38e4c0d64d22aa1
#
_cell.length_a   1.000
_cell.length_b   1.000
_cell.length_c   1.000
_cell.angle_alpha   90.00
_cell.angle_beta   90.00
_cell.angle_gamma   90.00
#
_symmetry.space_group_name_H-M   'P 1'
#
loop_
_entity.id
_entity.type
_entity.pdbx_description
1 polymer ?
#
loop_
_entity_poly.entity_id
_entity_poly.type
_entity_poly.pdbx_seq_one_letter_code
_entity_poly.pdbx_strand_id
1 'polypeptide(L)'
;LYYYDSNFEKPCDNLTYEQCLQCPDIMKFVHHSNFCELINGLWSLYIYKDYSVKLGKTDTDDDITVFVPNSNEASLIDFVAGIRREARRFQNSIDLLISNQNRIINGNKFIIRLAKKIKLDLWKSIFELELEVYLRCNLSANCTMKIIKQTDIFPAYLRQTLPYGELNDFLEVHEFLVTMSEIYSNILNHNWEEIEHDRFNYLCPVVDIDLLIKSFSRLYGKSLNTAAKLVEWFIYYPQRGKEGDLFSKPLVQISGKRVLFAPNLIQQINITRMLEQIMLDYKIKRAAIGDEYESYLRNQLSQSSLWNVYTDKIEFKSSIGNTDFDVIALFDNHVVIIEIKHLVTPYDPKRYYEDRQEIKKAIKQLKLRKQVLLRDWALIRDITKGFLPPEPYPEERMIQLVCTNIDSFTSLEIDGIRIVDESVLIRFF
;
A
#
# COMPACT_ATOMS: atom_id res chain seq x y z
N LEU A 1 1.27 -16.79 -18.33
CA LEU A 1 0.34 -15.94 -19.10
C LEU A 1 1.00 -15.38 -20.39
N TYR A 2 2.28 -14.95 -20.35
CA TYR A 2 3.01 -14.51 -21.55
C TYR A 2 3.27 -15.63 -22.57
N TYR A 3 3.32 -16.89 -22.13
CA TYR A 3 3.56 -18.04 -22.98
C TYR A 3 2.30 -18.51 -23.72
N TYR A 4 1.12 -18.10 -23.22
CA TYR A 4 -0.17 -18.55 -23.76
C TYR A 4 -0.48 -17.94 -25.14
N ASP A 5 0.02 -16.73 -25.42
CA ASP A 5 -0.32 -15.99 -26.64
C ASP A 5 0.55 -16.33 -27.86
N SER A 6 1.73 -16.93 -27.67
CA SER A 6 2.66 -17.13 -28.79
C SER A 6 2.67 -18.52 -29.40
N ASN A 7 2.10 -19.54 -28.73
CA ASN A 7 2.20 -20.94 -29.16
C ASN A 7 0.90 -21.74 -29.20
N PHE A 8 -0.24 -21.18 -28.81
CA PHE A 8 -1.52 -21.86 -28.85
C PHE A 8 -2.48 -21.16 -29.80
N GLU A 9 -2.66 -21.69 -30.99
CA GLU A 9 -3.62 -21.20 -32.02
C GLU A 9 -5.10 -21.33 -31.62
N LYS A 10 -5.40 -22.01 -30.50
CA LYS A 10 -6.76 -22.08 -29.93
C LYS A 10 -6.68 -22.09 -28.39
N PRO A 11 -7.48 -21.25 -27.71
CA PRO A 11 -7.63 -21.38 -26.27
C PRO A 11 -8.13 -22.81 -25.97
N CYS A 12 -7.47 -23.48 -25.03
CA CYS A 12 -7.93 -24.77 -24.52
C CYS A 12 -9.18 -24.51 -23.65
N ASP A 13 -10.31 -24.26 -24.29
CA ASP A 13 -11.58 -23.94 -23.61
C ASP A 13 -12.09 -25.09 -22.72
N ASN A 14 -11.46 -26.27 -22.73
CA ASN A 14 -11.97 -27.48 -22.10
C ASN A 14 -10.95 -28.30 -21.30
N LEU A 15 -9.77 -27.77 -20.94
CA LEU A 15 -8.86 -28.50 -20.06
C LEU A 15 -9.32 -28.38 -18.60
N THR A 16 -9.57 -29.53 -17.96
CA THR A 16 -9.78 -29.54 -16.50
C THR A 16 -8.47 -29.19 -15.78
N TYR A 17 -8.56 -28.74 -14.53
CA TYR A 17 -7.36 -28.48 -13.71
C TYR A 17 -6.47 -29.73 -13.59
N GLU A 18 -7.04 -30.91 -13.44
CA GLU A 18 -6.30 -32.16 -13.39
C GLU A 18 -5.56 -32.44 -14.71
N GLN A 19 -6.19 -32.18 -15.85
CA GLN A 19 -5.54 -32.25 -17.14
C GLN A 19 -4.41 -31.22 -17.30
N CYS A 20 -4.59 -30.00 -16.74
CA CYS A 20 -3.53 -29.00 -16.68
C CYS A 20 -2.36 -29.45 -15.81
N LEU A 21 -2.62 -30.06 -14.64
CA LEU A 21 -1.57 -30.59 -13.76
C LEU A 21 -0.85 -31.78 -14.37
N GLN A 22 -1.53 -32.57 -15.19
CA GLN A 22 -0.94 -33.74 -15.92
C GLN A 22 -0.23 -33.34 -17.21
N CYS A 23 -0.40 -32.08 -17.67
CA CYS A 23 0.30 -31.58 -18.85
C CYS A 23 1.76 -31.22 -18.49
N PRO A 24 2.75 -32.01 -19.01
CA PRO A 24 4.16 -31.82 -18.67
C PRO A 24 4.67 -30.39 -19.00
N ASP A 25 4.14 -29.77 -20.04
CA ASP A 25 4.57 -28.45 -20.48
C ASP A 25 4.02 -27.34 -19.59
N ILE A 26 2.79 -27.47 -19.08
CA ILE A 26 2.23 -26.56 -18.10
C ILE A 26 3.00 -26.64 -16.78
N MET A 27 3.30 -27.87 -16.31
CA MET A 27 4.09 -28.06 -15.10
C MET A 27 5.51 -27.52 -15.24
N LYS A 28 6.18 -27.77 -16.37
CA LYS A 28 7.49 -27.18 -16.67
C LYS A 28 7.42 -25.65 -16.67
N PHE A 29 6.38 -25.07 -17.27
CA PHE A 29 6.18 -23.62 -17.26
C PHE A 29 5.99 -23.08 -15.84
N VAL A 30 5.16 -23.69 -15.00
CA VAL A 30 4.95 -23.30 -13.61
C VAL A 30 6.26 -23.39 -12.82
N HIS A 31 6.99 -24.47 -12.94
CA HIS A 31 8.30 -24.64 -12.28
C HIS A 31 9.31 -23.59 -12.77
N HIS A 32 9.36 -23.34 -14.08
CA HIS A 32 10.27 -22.34 -14.63
C HIS A 32 9.90 -20.92 -14.18
N SER A 33 8.60 -20.58 -14.16
CA SER A 33 8.13 -19.29 -13.65
C SER A 33 8.47 -19.10 -12.18
N ASN A 34 8.23 -20.09 -11.33
CA ASN A 34 8.57 -20.06 -9.91
C ASN A 34 10.10 -19.92 -9.71
N PHE A 35 10.90 -20.61 -10.51
CA PHE A 35 12.35 -20.49 -10.46
C PHE A 35 12.81 -19.10 -10.90
N CYS A 36 12.26 -18.54 -11.96
CA CYS A 36 12.56 -17.16 -12.39
C CYS A 36 12.17 -16.12 -11.33
N GLU A 37 11.02 -16.29 -10.68
CA GLU A 37 10.61 -15.41 -9.56
C GLU A 37 11.54 -15.50 -8.37
N LEU A 38 11.95 -16.72 -8.00
CA LEU A 38 12.93 -16.93 -6.94
C LEU A 38 14.26 -16.24 -7.25
N ILE A 39 14.81 -16.47 -8.45
CA ILE A 39 16.06 -15.84 -8.89
C ILE A 39 15.93 -14.31 -8.89
N ASN A 40 14.84 -13.76 -9.43
CA ASN A 40 14.60 -12.33 -9.43
C ASN A 40 14.50 -11.76 -8.00
N GLY A 41 13.83 -12.47 -7.09
CA GLY A 41 13.74 -12.11 -5.68
C GLY A 41 15.12 -12.08 -5.00
N LEU A 42 15.91 -13.12 -5.15
CA LEU A 42 17.27 -13.21 -4.61
C LEU A 42 18.21 -12.15 -5.20
N TRP A 43 18.13 -11.94 -6.51
CA TRP A 43 18.89 -10.90 -7.21
C TRP A 43 18.51 -9.50 -6.72
N SER A 44 17.24 -9.26 -6.46
CA SER A 44 16.75 -8.01 -5.89
C SER A 44 17.26 -7.76 -4.48
N LEU A 45 17.42 -8.78 -3.65
CA LEU A 45 18.05 -8.68 -2.34
C LEU A 45 19.52 -8.24 -2.49
N TYR A 46 20.27 -8.83 -3.41
CA TYR A 46 21.65 -8.48 -3.68
C TYR A 46 21.80 -7.04 -4.16
N ILE A 47 21.00 -6.59 -5.13
CA ILE A 47 21.13 -5.24 -5.70
C ILE A 47 20.60 -4.15 -4.77
N TYR A 48 19.47 -4.39 -4.10
CA TYR A 48 18.71 -3.33 -3.44
C TYR A 48 18.74 -3.39 -1.91
N LYS A 49 19.00 -4.56 -1.30
CA LYS A 49 18.92 -4.73 0.16
C LYS A 49 20.25 -4.99 0.87
N ASP A 50 21.37 -4.75 0.20
CA ASP A 50 22.69 -4.91 0.81
C ASP A 50 22.96 -6.35 1.28
N TYR A 51 22.68 -7.31 0.41
CA TYR A 51 23.02 -8.72 0.59
C TYR A 51 24.28 -9.05 -0.21
N SER A 52 25.11 -9.93 0.32
CA SER A 52 26.23 -10.55 -0.39
C SER A 52 25.86 -11.96 -0.84
N VAL A 53 26.49 -12.38 -1.93
CA VAL A 53 26.38 -13.74 -2.43
C VAL A 53 27.60 -14.53 -1.96
N LYS A 54 27.38 -15.66 -1.29
CA LYS A 54 28.42 -16.57 -0.84
C LYS A 54 28.19 -17.95 -1.46
N LEU A 55 29.26 -18.58 -1.91
CA LEU A 55 29.24 -19.98 -2.27
C LEU A 55 29.45 -20.81 -1.00
N GLY A 56 28.64 -21.80 -0.80
CA GLY A 56 28.70 -22.74 0.31
C GLY A 56 28.52 -24.17 -0.18
N LYS A 57 28.60 -25.11 0.74
CA LYS A 57 28.29 -26.52 0.47
C LYS A 57 27.18 -26.98 1.40
N THR A 58 26.34 -27.89 0.91
CA THR A 58 25.36 -28.60 1.74
C THR A 58 26.07 -29.71 2.54
N ASP A 59 25.34 -30.29 3.49
CA ASP A 59 25.83 -31.49 4.22
C ASP A 59 26.08 -32.68 3.29
N THR A 60 25.52 -32.67 2.07
CA THR A 60 25.73 -33.67 1.00
C THR A 60 26.85 -33.29 0.03
N ASP A 61 27.65 -32.25 0.34
CA ASP A 61 28.76 -31.72 -0.48
C ASP A 61 28.32 -31.05 -1.82
N ASP A 62 27.02 -30.79 -1.98
CA ASP A 62 26.51 -30.06 -3.15
C ASP A 62 26.81 -28.55 -3.02
N ASP A 63 27.20 -27.94 -4.13
CA ASP A 63 27.43 -26.48 -4.17
C ASP A 63 26.12 -25.73 -4.03
N ILE A 64 26.09 -24.78 -3.09
CA ILE A 64 24.94 -23.88 -2.87
C ILE A 64 25.34 -22.42 -2.98
N THR A 65 24.43 -21.61 -3.47
CA THR A 65 24.56 -20.15 -3.48
C THR A 65 23.68 -19.59 -2.37
N VAL A 66 24.32 -18.90 -1.41
CA VAL A 66 23.62 -18.34 -0.24
C VAL A 66 23.64 -16.82 -0.34
N PHE A 67 22.46 -16.21 -0.21
CA PHE A 67 22.32 -14.77 -0.08
C PHE A 67 22.30 -14.40 1.41
N VAL A 68 23.29 -13.66 1.84
CA VAL A 68 23.51 -13.32 3.26
C VAL A 68 23.47 -11.79 3.42
N PRO A 69 22.67 -11.26 4.37
CA PRO A 69 22.70 -9.83 4.65
C PRO A 69 24.11 -9.41 5.11
N ASN A 70 24.61 -8.28 4.61
CA ASN A 70 25.93 -7.77 4.97
C ASN A 70 26.00 -7.29 6.42
N SER A 71 24.85 -6.98 7.04
CA SER A 71 24.76 -6.69 8.46
C SER A 71 23.53 -7.36 9.09
N ASN A 72 23.68 -7.85 10.31
CA ASN A 72 22.55 -8.35 11.10
C ASN A 72 21.55 -7.24 11.44
N GLU A 73 22.04 -6.00 11.50
CA GLU A 73 21.22 -4.82 11.80
C GLU A 73 20.16 -4.57 10.72
N ALA A 74 20.51 -4.66 9.43
CA ALA A 74 19.55 -4.47 8.35
C ALA A 74 18.40 -5.51 8.40
N SER A 75 18.72 -6.77 8.69
CA SER A 75 17.72 -7.83 8.84
C SER A 75 16.83 -7.62 10.08
N LEU A 76 17.43 -7.18 11.20
CA LEU A 76 16.71 -6.89 12.45
C LEU A 76 15.75 -5.70 12.27
N ILE A 77 16.21 -4.63 11.60
CA ILE A 77 15.38 -3.45 11.32
C ILE A 77 14.15 -3.83 10.49
N ASP A 78 14.33 -4.60 9.41
CA ASP A 78 13.20 -5.07 8.58
C ASP A 78 12.20 -5.90 9.40
N PHE A 79 12.70 -6.79 10.27
CA PHE A 79 11.87 -7.61 11.14
C PHE A 79 11.09 -6.77 12.16
N VAL A 80 11.77 -5.86 12.85
CA VAL A 80 11.16 -4.97 13.85
C VAL A 80 10.15 -4.02 13.17
N ALA A 81 10.46 -3.50 11.99
CA ALA A 81 9.54 -2.66 11.23
C ALA A 81 8.26 -3.43 10.84
N GLY A 82 8.39 -4.71 10.48
CA GLY A 82 7.24 -5.58 10.21
C GLY A 82 6.34 -5.74 11.44
N ILE A 83 6.92 -6.11 12.59
CA ILE A 83 6.18 -6.25 13.85
C ILE A 83 5.50 -4.94 14.25
N ARG A 84 6.20 -3.81 14.15
CA ARG A 84 5.65 -2.48 14.49
C ARG A 84 4.47 -2.12 13.59
N ARG A 85 4.56 -2.37 12.29
CA ARG A 85 3.48 -2.13 11.33
C ARG A 85 2.22 -2.91 11.71
N GLU A 86 2.35 -4.19 12.00
CA GLU A 86 1.23 -5.03 12.42
C GLU A 86 0.64 -4.58 13.76
N ALA A 87 1.49 -4.30 14.75
CA ALA A 87 1.05 -3.83 16.06
C ALA A 87 0.34 -2.47 15.97
N ARG A 88 0.86 -1.54 15.17
CA ARG A 88 0.25 -0.22 14.96
C ARG A 88 -1.10 -0.34 14.25
N ARG A 89 -1.18 -1.15 13.22
CA ARG A 89 -2.40 -1.42 12.48
C ARG A 89 -3.48 -1.98 13.40
N PHE A 90 -3.12 -2.99 14.19
CA PHE A 90 -4.02 -3.58 15.18
C PHE A 90 -4.47 -2.56 16.21
N GLN A 91 -3.55 -1.80 16.81
CA GLN A 91 -3.87 -0.82 17.85
C GLN A 91 -4.77 0.31 17.34
N ASN A 92 -4.50 0.85 16.14
CA ASN A 92 -5.29 1.93 15.56
C ASN A 92 -6.68 1.47 15.11
N SER A 93 -6.83 0.19 14.76
CA SER A 93 -8.08 -0.36 14.24
C SER A 93 -8.97 -1.00 15.30
N ILE A 94 -8.43 -1.36 16.48
CA ILE A 94 -9.15 -2.19 17.47
C ILE A 94 -10.45 -1.53 17.96
N ASP A 95 -10.42 -0.26 18.31
CA ASP A 95 -11.61 0.45 18.80
C ASP A 95 -12.67 0.58 17.72
N LEU A 96 -12.22 0.82 16.48
CA LEU A 96 -13.09 0.90 15.30
C LEU A 96 -13.68 -0.46 14.94
N LEU A 97 -12.90 -1.55 15.08
CA LEU A 97 -13.38 -2.92 14.90
C LEU A 97 -14.42 -3.27 15.95
N ILE A 98 -14.17 -2.98 17.23
CA ILE A 98 -15.10 -3.24 18.33
C ILE A 98 -16.41 -2.45 18.10
N SER A 99 -16.31 -1.16 17.80
CA SER A 99 -17.49 -0.30 17.56
C SER A 99 -18.33 -0.72 16.36
N ASN A 100 -17.73 -1.34 15.35
CA ASN A 100 -18.41 -1.83 14.15
C ASN A 100 -18.69 -3.35 14.15
N GLN A 101 -18.29 -4.09 15.20
CA GLN A 101 -18.36 -5.55 15.25
C GLN A 101 -19.75 -6.09 14.91
N ASN A 102 -20.81 -5.54 15.51
CA ASN A 102 -22.19 -5.99 15.26
C ASN A 102 -22.61 -5.79 13.80
N ARG A 103 -22.17 -4.72 13.15
CA ARG A 103 -22.48 -4.45 11.74
C ARG A 103 -21.78 -5.44 10.82
N ILE A 104 -20.48 -5.73 11.08
CA ILE A 104 -19.70 -6.71 10.35
C ILE A 104 -20.32 -8.11 10.49
N ILE A 105 -20.65 -8.53 11.72
CA ILE A 105 -21.29 -9.82 11.98
C ILE A 105 -22.66 -9.92 11.27
N ASN A 106 -23.45 -8.87 11.31
CA ASN A 106 -24.77 -8.87 10.66
C ASN A 106 -24.66 -8.92 9.14
N GLY A 107 -23.69 -8.19 8.55
CA GLY A 107 -23.39 -8.26 7.13
C GLY A 107 -23.02 -9.69 6.71
N ASN A 108 -22.07 -10.31 7.41
CA ASN A 108 -21.63 -11.67 7.13
C ASN A 108 -22.76 -12.70 7.27
N LYS A 109 -23.57 -12.60 8.34
CA LYS A 109 -24.75 -13.46 8.50
C LYS A 109 -25.76 -13.29 7.36
N PHE A 110 -25.90 -12.06 6.85
CA PHE A 110 -26.83 -11.80 5.73
C PHE A 110 -26.28 -12.41 4.43
N ILE A 111 -25.00 -12.26 4.13
CA ILE A 111 -24.32 -12.87 2.98
C ILE A 111 -24.50 -14.40 3.01
N ILE A 112 -24.23 -15.05 4.14
CA ILE A 112 -24.40 -16.51 4.29
C ILE A 112 -25.85 -16.93 4.01
N ARG A 113 -26.85 -16.17 4.49
CA ARG A 113 -28.26 -16.48 4.25
C ARG A 113 -28.66 -16.28 2.79
N LEU A 114 -28.11 -15.27 2.12
CA LEU A 114 -28.32 -15.00 0.71
C LEU A 114 -27.69 -16.11 -0.13
N ALA A 115 -26.45 -16.45 0.15
CA ALA A 115 -25.70 -17.47 -0.56
C ALA A 115 -26.41 -18.84 -0.59
N LYS A 116 -27.04 -19.24 0.53
CA LYS A 116 -27.84 -20.47 0.61
C LYS A 116 -29.05 -20.51 -0.30
N LYS A 117 -29.48 -19.38 -0.85
CA LYS A 117 -30.65 -19.28 -1.75
C LYS A 117 -30.26 -19.24 -3.21
N ILE A 118 -28.98 -19.07 -3.52
CA ILE A 118 -28.47 -18.92 -4.88
C ILE A 118 -27.78 -20.22 -5.28
N LYS A 119 -28.30 -20.87 -6.33
CA LYS A 119 -27.65 -22.02 -6.94
C LYS A 119 -26.38 -21.57 -7.66
N LEU A 120 -25.38 -22.45 -7.73
CA LEU A 120 -24.08 -22.12 -8.29
C LEU A 120 -24.14 -21.72 -9.78
N ASP A 121 -25.01 -22.36 -10.57
CA ASP A 121 -25.23 -22.02 -11.98
C ASP A 121 -25.83 -20.61 -12.18
N LEU A 122 -26.53 -20.09 -11.16
CA LEU A 122 -27.15 -18.77 -11.14
C LEU A 122 -26.32 -17.71 -10.40
N TRP A 123 -25.07 -17.99 -10.08
CA TRP A 123 -24.23 -17.10 -9.27
C TRP A 123 -24.10 -15.67 -9.85
N LYS A 124 -24.17 -15.51 -11.17
CA LYS A 124 -24.09 -14.18 -11.81
C LYS A 124 -25.23 -13.25 -11.41
N SER A 125 -26.34 -13.77 -10.85
CA SER A 125 -27.44 -12.96 -10.33
C SER A 125 -27.03 -12.02 -9.19
N ILE A 126 -25.87 -12.25 -8.54
CA ILE A 126 -25.33 -11.31 -7.53
C ILE A 126 -25.08 -9.92 -8.11
N PHE A 127 -24.77 -9.81 -9.39
CA PHE A 127 -24.56 -8.52 -10.06
C PHE A 127 -25.87 -7.78 -10.39
N GLU A 128 -27.01 -8.45 -10.20
CA GLU A 128 -28.35 -7.89 -10.42
C GLU A 128 -29.11 -7.61 -9.11
N LEU A 129 -28.44 -7.78 -7.95
CA LEU A 129 -29.03 -7.54 -6.64
C LEU A 129 -29.65 -6.13 -6.55
N GLU A 130 -30.82 -6.02 -5.95
CA GLU A 130 -31.41 -4.74 -5.59
C GLU A 130 -30.52 -3.99 -4.60
N LEU A 131 -30.60 -2.65 -4.63
CA LEU A 131 -29.75 -1.79 -3.80
C LEU A 131 -29.88 -2.12 -2.30
N GLU A 132 -31.11 -2.34 -1.80
CA GLU A 132 -31.32 -2.67 -0.39
C GLU A 132 -30.64 -3.98 0.02
N VAL A 133 -30.73 -5.01 -0.83
CA VAL A 133 -30.11 -6.31 -0.61
C VAL A 133 -28.59 -6.15 -0.65
N TYR A 134 -28.08 -5.42 -1.65
CA TYR A 134 -26.65 -5.12 -1.76
C TYR A 134 -26.10 -4.40 -0.53
N LEU A 135 -26.79 -3.33 -0.06
CA LEU A 135 -26.34 -2.56 1.11
C LEU A 135 -26.25 -3.41 2.38
N ARG A 136 -27.13 -4.42 2.53
CA ARG A 136 -27.05 -5.38 3.64
C ARG A 136 -25.84 -6.31 3.52
N CYS A 137 -25.52 -6.76 2.32
CA CYS A 137 -24.30 -7.54 2.06
C CYS A 137 -23.04 -6.69 2.26
N ASN A 138 -23.07 -5.45 1.83
CA ASN A 138 -21.92 -4.54 1.87
C ASN A 138 -21.55 -4.04 3.28
N LEU A 139 -22.33 -4.33 4.31
CA LEU A 139 -22.07 -3.84 5.67
C LEU A 139 -20.68 -4.20 6.18
N SER A 140 -20.21 -5.41 5.91
CA SER A 140 -18.86 -5.86 6.33
C SER A 140 -17.77 -5.12 5.57
N ALA A 141 -17.80 -5.15 4.25
CA ALA A 141 -16.80 -4.49 3.39
C ALA A 141 -16.76 -2.97 3.61
N ASN A 142 -17.94 -2.33 3.75
CA ASN A 142 -18.04 -0.90 4.04
C ASN A 142 -17.44 -0.52 5.39
N CYS A 143 -17.71 -1.30 6.45
CA CYS A 143 -17.10 -1.05 7.77
C CYS A 143 -15.58 -1.23 7.71
N THR A 144 -15.10 -2.29 7.07
CA THR A 144 -13.67 -2.53 6.88
C THR A 144 -13.01 -1.40 6.09
N MET A 145 -13.65 -0.94 5.01
CA MET A 145 -13.15 0.18 4.22
C MET A 145 -13.10 1.49 5.01
N LYS A 146 -14.09 1.76 5.85
CA LYS A 146 -14.06 2.93 6.75
C LYS A 146 -12.90 2.88 7.73
N ILE A 147 -12.64 1.71 8.32
CA ILE A 147 -11.50 1.52 9.21
C ILE A 147 -10.20 1.81 8.46
N ILE A 148 -9.99 1.20 7.29
CA ILE A 148 -8.79 1.41 6.47
C ILE A 148 -8.60 2.88 6.09
N LYS A 149 -9.69 3.58 5.69
CA LYS A 149 -9.62 5.02 5.39
C LYS A 149 -9.19 5.86 6.58
N GLN A 150 -9.53 5.44 7.79
CA GLN A 150 -9.19 6.19 9.02
C GLN A 150 -7.80 5.84 9.58
N THR A 151 -7.34 4.60 9.36
CA THR A 151 -6.10 4.10 9.98
C THR A 151 -4.91 4.06 9.05
N ASP A 152 -5.14 3.72 7.77
CA ASP A 152 -4.07 3.37 6.83
C ASP A 152 -3.90 4.41 5.71
N ILE A 153 -4.89 5.31 5.51
CA ILE A 153 -4.86 6.26 4.41
C ILE A 153 -4.80 7.69 4.93
N PHE A 154 -3.75 8.40 4.55
CA PHE A 154 -3.67 9.83 4.85
C PHE A 154 -4.77 10.58 4.08
N PRO A 155 -5.57 11.44 4.76
CA PRO A 155 -6.76 12.07 4.15
C PRO A 155 -6.51 12.86 2.87
N ALA A 156 -5.29 13.42 2.69
CA ALA A 156 -4.92 14.13 1.48
C ALA A 156 -5.00 13.28 0.20
N TYR A 157 -4.75 11.98 0.32
CA TYR A 157 -4.90 11.06 -0.83
C TYR A 157 -6.34 11.03 -1.33
N LEU A 158 -7.32 10.97 -0.40
CA LEU A 158 -8.73 10.80 -0.77
C LEU A 158 -9.32 12.02 -1.49
N ARG A 159 -8.71 13.19 -1.30
CA ARG A 159 -9.12 14.46 -1.93
C ARG A 159 -8.52 14.71 -3.30
N GLN A 160 -7.64 13.82 -3.78
CA GLN A 160 -7.02 13.99 -5.09
C GLN A 160 -8.06 13.80 -6.20
N THR A 161 -8.20 14.82 -7.03
CA THR A 161 -9.10 14.81 -8.19
C THR A 161 -8.41 14.17 -9.39
N LEU A 162 -9.11 13.30 -10.07
CA LEU A 162 -8.67 12.56 -11.24
C LEU A 162 -9.55 12.91 -12.46
N PRO A 163 -9.13 12.60 -13.68
CA PRO A 163 -9.91 12.92 -14.88
C PRO A 163 -11.34 12.35 -14.89
N TYR A 164 -11.61 11.31 -14.12
CA TYR A 164 -12.89 10.59 -14.13
C TYR A 164 -13.58 10.53 -12.75
N GLY A 165 -13.06 11.25 -11.75
CA GLY A 165 -13.61 11.26 -10.41
C GLY A 165 -12.55 11.59 -9.35
N GLU A 166 -12.75 11.12 -8.15
CA GLU A 166 -11.81 11.25 -7.04
C GLU A 166 -11.13 9.91 -6.76
N LEU A 167 -10.02 9.95 -6.05
CA LEU A 167 -9.33 8.73 -5.61
C LEU A 167 -10.25 7.85 -4.76
N ASN A 168 -11.17 8.47 -4.02
CA ASN A 168 -12.20 7.78 -3.25
C ASN A 168 -13.13 6.90 -4.13
N ASP A 169 -13.39 7.28 -5.38
CA ASP A 169 -14.26 6.49 -6.28
C ASP A 169 -13.64 5.12 -6.63
N PHE A 170 -12.30 5.03 -6.68
CA PHE A 170 -11.62 3.75 -6.85
C PHE A 170 -11.75 2.85 -5.61
N LEU A 171 -11.80 3.44 -4.42
CA LEU A 171 -12.09 2.68 -3.20
C LEU A 171 -13.53 2.14 -3.20
N GLU A 172 -14.47 2.85 -3.80
CA GLU A 172 -15.84 2.36 -3.98
C GLU A 172 -15.89 1.15 -4.94
N VAL A 173 -15.11 1.16 -6.03
CA VAL A 173 -14.99 -0.04 -6.90
C VAL A 173 -14.37 -1.21 -6.15
N HIS A 174 -13.31 -0.97 -5.38
CA HIS A 174 -12.70 -2.02 -4.57
C HIS A 174 -13.70 -2.61 -3.57
N GLU A 175 -14.42 -1.76 -2.84
CA GLU A 175 -15.49 -2.17 -1.90
C GLU A 175 -16.58 -3.01 -2.60
N PHE A 176 -17.00 -2.59 -3.80
CA PHE A 176 -17.93 -3.33 -4.64
C PHE A 176 -17.38 -4.73 -5.00
N LEU A 177 -16.14 -4.80 -5.50
CA LEU A 177 -15.52 -6.06 -5.89
C LEU A 177 -15.34 -7.00 -4.69
N VAL A 178 -14.94 -6.49 -3.53
CA VAL A 178 -14.82 -7.27 -2.27
C VAL A 178 -16.19 -7.83 -1.88
N THR A 179 -17.24 -7.01 -1.87
CA THR A 179 -18.59 -7.46 -1.52
C THR A 179 -19.08 -8.58 -2.45
N MET A 180 -18.89 -8.42 -3.77
CA MET A 180 -19.26 -9.45 -4.75
C MET A 180 -18.42 -10.72 -4.55
N SER A 181 -17.14 -10.58 -4.22
CA SER A 181 -16.26 -11.72 -3.92
C SER A 181 -16.69 -12.48 -2.68
N GLU A 182 -17.08 -11.78 -1.61
CA GLU A 182 -17.58 -12.40 -0.38
C GLU A 182 -18.87 -13.18 -0.61
N ILE A 183 -19.82 -12.59 -1.36
CA ILE A 183 -21.08 -13.27 -1.71
C ILE A 183 -20.78 -14.52 -2.53
N TYR A 184 -19.97 -14.40 -3.57
CA TYR A 184 -19.62 -15.52 -4.44
C TYR A 184 -18.88 -16.64 -3.68
N SER A 185 -17.90 -16.30 -2.85
CA SER A 185 -17.17 -17.28 -2.04
C SER A 185 -18.10 -18.06 -1.12
N ASN A 186 -19.11 -17.41 -0.54
CA ASN A 186 -20.10 -18.10 0.29
C ASN A 186 -21.05 -18.98 -0.53
N ILE A 187 -21.41 -18.58 -1.76
CA ILE A 187 -22.18 -19.44 -2.68
C ILE A 187 -21.35 -20.68 -3.03
N LEU A 188 -20.11 -20.49 -3.41
CA LEU A 188 -19.20 -21.59 -3.75
C LEU A 188 -19.01 -22.56 -2.57
N ASN A 189 -18.71 -22.02 -1.37
CA ASN A 189 -18.54 -22.84 -0.17
C ASN A 189 -19.79 -23.65 0.18
N HIS A 190 -20.98 -23.05 0.00
CA HIS A 190 -22.25 -23.76 0.28
C HIS A 190 -22.54 -24.88 -0.70
N ASN A 191 -22.17 -24.70 -1.96
CA ASN A 191 -22.46 -25.67 -3.04
C ASN A 191 -21.23 -26.57 -3.34
N TRP A 192 -20.14 -26.47 -2.58
CA TRP A 192 -18.85 -27.13 -2.91
C TRP A 192 -18.95 -28.65 -2.99
N GLU A 193 -19.73 -29.26 -2.10
CA GLU A 193 -19.90 -30.71 -2.05
C GLU A 193 -20.77 -31.23 -3.21
N GLU A 194 -21.62 -30.39 -3.77
CA GLU A 194 -22.51 -30.73 -4.89
C GLU A 194 -21.79 -30.67 -6.26
N ILE A 195 -20.57 -30.09 -6.30
CA ILE A 195 -19.77 -30.01 -7.53
C ILE A 195 -19.03 -31.32 -7.74
N GLU A 196 -19.51 -32.14 -8.68
CA GLU A 196 -18.90 -33.44 -9.00
C GLU A 196 -17.65 -33.31 -9.85
N HIS A 197 -17.61 -32.38 -10.80
CA HIS A 197 -16.54 -32.19 -11.77
C HIS A 197 -16.16 -30.70 -11.90
N ASP A 198 -14.94 -30.45 -12.38
CA ASP A 198 -14.44 -29.11 -12.75
C ASP A 198 -14.46 -28.05 -11.62
N ARG A 199 -14.31 -28.47 -10.35
CA ARG A 199 -14.33 -27.60 -9.16
C ARG A 199 -13.45 -26.36 -9.31
N PHE A 200 -12.35 -26.49 -9.99
CA PHE A 200 -11.37 -25.41 -10.15
C PHE A 200 -11.84 -24.30 -11.08
N ASN A 201 -12.75 -24.58 -12.02
CA ASN A 201 -13.34 -23.56 -12.88
C ASN A 201 -14.19 -22.54 -12.09
N TYR A 202 -14.65 -22.96 -10.92
CA TYR A 202 -15.41 -22.09 -10.02
C TYR A 202 -14.54 -21.24 -9.09
N LEU A 203 -13.24 -21.51 -8.95
CA LEU A 203 -12.35 -20.70 -8.13
C LEU A 203 -12.09 -19.31 -8.74
N CYS A 204 -12.08 -19.22 -10.08
CA CYS A 204 -11.87 -18.00 -10.83
C CYS A 204 -12.88 -17.92 -11.98
N PRO A 205 -14.16 -17.66 -11.70
CA PRO A 205 -15.21 -17.63 -12.72
C PRO A 205 -15.02 -16.49 -13.71
N VAL A 206 -15.60 -16.67 -14.89
CA VAL A 206 -15.54 -15.70 -15.99
C VAL A 206 -16.75 -14.78 -15.93
N VAL A 207 -16.51 -13.46 -15.96
CA VAL A 207 -17.52 -12.41 -15.92
C VAL A 207 -17.39 -11.49 -17.13
N ASP A 208 -18.52 -11.00 -17.62
CA ASP A 208 -18.55 -9.91 -18.60
C ASP A 208 -18.23 -8.57 -17.93
N ILE A 209 -17.31 -7.81 -18.53
CA ILE A 209 -16.95 -6.46 -18.06
C ILE A 209 -18.19 -5.55 -18.03
N ASP A 210 -19.05 -5.63 -19.05
CA ASP A 210 -20.28 -4.83 -19.13
C ASP A 210 -21.24 -5.12 -17.95
N LEU A 211 -21.27 -6.36 -17.44
CA LEU A 211 -22.06 -6.72 -16.27
C LEU A 211 -21.52 -6.05 -15.00
N LEU A 212 -20.20 -6.06 -14.81
CA LEU A 212 -19.54 -5.37 -13.69
C LEU A 212 -19.80 -3.86 -13.74
N ILE A 213 -19.62 -3.24 -14.90
CA ILE A 213 -19.83 -1.80 -15.10
C ILE A 213 -21.28 -1.40 -14.81
N LYS A 214 -22.25 -2.12 -15.37
CA LYS A 214 -23.68 -1.84 -15.16
C LYS A 214 -24.07 -2.00 -13.69
N SER A 215 -23.60 -3.06 -13.04
CA SER A 215 -23.85 -3.31 -11.63
C SER A 215 -23.27 -2.21 -10.75
N PHE A 216 -22.00 -1.86 -10.92
CA PHE A 216 -21.37 -0.80 -10.17
C PHE A 216 -22.05 0.56 -10.41
N SER A 217 -22.31 0.93 -11.67
CA SER A 217 -23.03 2.16 -12.05
C SER A 217 -24.35 2.28 -11.30
N ARG A 218 -25.17 1.22 -11.30
CA ARG A 218 -26.47 1.18 -10.66
C ARG A 218 -26.39 1.28 -9.13
N LEU A 219 -25.47 0.54 -8.51
CA LEU A 219 -25.34 0.46 -7.05
C LEU A 219 -24.74 1.71 -6.41
N TYR A 220 -23.82 2.38 -7.12
CA TYR A 220 -23.15 3.58 -6.62
C TYR A 220 -23.61 4.89 -7.28
N GLY A 221 -24.63 4.83 -8.14
CA GLY A 221 -25.20 6.03 -8.77
C GLY A 221 -24.27 6.76 -9.73
N LYS A 222 -23.24 6.06 -10.24
CA LYS A 222 -22.28 6.66 -11.18
C LYS A 222 -22.83 6.57 -12.62
N SER A 223 -22.45 7.51 -13.48
CA SER A 223 -22.74 7.37 -14.91
C SER A 223 -22.06 6.12 -15.48
N LEU A 224 -22.62 5.50 -16.53
CA LEU A 224 -22.01 4.32 -17.17
C LEU A 224 -20.59 4.62 -17.69
N ASN A 225 -20.33 5.82 -18.19
CA ASN A 225 -19.01 6.22 -18.67
C ASN A 225 -17.99 6.32 -17.52
N THR A 226 -18.38 6.93 -16.39
CA THR A 226 -17.54 7.00 -15.19
C THR A 226 -17.29 5.60 -14.62
N ALA A 227 -18.33 4.79 -14.48
CA ALA A 227 -18.24 3.42 -14.00
C ALA A 227 -17.33 2.57 -14.87
N ALA A 228 -17.40 2.71 -16.20
CA ALA A 228 -16.52 2.01 -17.13
C ALA A 228 -15.05 2.35 -16.86
N LYS A 229 -14.70 3.64 -16.78
CA LYS A 229 -13.33 4.08 -16.54
C LYS A 229 -12.77 3.61 -15.21
N LEU A 230 -13.59 3.64 -14.16
CA LEU A 230 -13.20 3.19 -12.83
C LEU A 230 -13.00 1.67 -12.79
N VAL A 231 -13.95 0.88 -13.32
CA VAL A 231 -13.85 -0.58 -13.35
C VAL A 231 -12.72 -1.07 -14.27
N GLU A 232 -12.57 -0.46 -15.45
CA GLU A 232 -11.50 -0.78 -16.41
C GLU A 232 -10.12 -0.66 -15.79
N TRP A 233 -9.90 0.26 -14.85
CA TRP A 233 -8.62 0.41 -14.18
C TRP A 233 -8.23 -0.85 -13.39
N PHE A 234 -9.19 -1.60 -12.83
CA PHE A 234 -8.95 -2.84 -12.08
C PHE A 234 -8.67 -4.05 -12.98
N ILE A 235 -8.69 -3.87 -14.31
CA ILE A 235 -8.43 -4.96 -15.24
C ILE A 235 -6.96 -5.01 -15.60
N TYR A 236 -6.35 -6.16 -15.34
CA TYR A 236 -5.03 -6.50 -15.82
C TYR A 236 -5.11 -7.03 -17.25
N TYR A 237 -4.38 -6.39 -18.16
CA TYR A 237 -4.29 -6.75 -19.57
C TYR A 237 -2.94 -7.45 -19.83
N PRO A 238 -2.86 -8.79 -19.92
CA PRO A 238 -1.60 -9.52 -20.08
C PRO A 238 -0.80 -9.08 -21.32
N GLN A 239 -1.50 -8.66 -22.38
CA GLN A 239 -0.90 -8.25 -23.65
C GLN A 239 -0.25 -6.86 -23.61
N ARG A 240 -0.61 -6.01 -22.63
CA ARG A 240 -0.09 -4.63 -22.55
C ARG A 240 1.23 -4.52 -21.74
N GLY A 241 1.73 -5.63 -21.22
CA GLY A 241 2.99 -5.65 -20.49
C GLY A 241 2.92 -4.98 -19.12
N LYS A 242 3.83 -4.08 -18.81
CA LYS A 242 4.15 -3.57 -17.47
C LYS A 242 3.11 -2.65 -16.80
N GLU A 243 1.85 -2.65 -17.20
CA GLU A 243 0.82 -1.74 -16.67
C GLU A 243 0.19 -2.24 -15.37
N GLY A 244 0.97 -2.35 -14.32
CA GLY A 244 0.49 -2.79 -13.00
C GLY A 244 0.71 -4.29 -12.75
N ASP A 245 0.12 -4.79 -11.69
CA ASP A 245 0.20 -6.19 -11.26
C ASP A 245 -1.15 -6.69 -10.73
N LEU A 246 -1.24 -7.99 -10.48
CA LEU A 246 -2.47 -8.64 -10.02
C LEU A 246 -2.90 -8.20 -8.60
N PHE A 247 -1.99 -7.65 -7.78
CA PHE A 247 -2.31 -7.15 -6.45
C PHE A 247 -2.87 -5.72 -6.46
N SER A 248 -2.80 -5.04 -7.59
CA SER A 248 -3.47 -3.75 -7.83
C SER A 248 -4.63 -3.87 -8.82
N LYS A 249 -4.54 -4.79 -9.80
CA LYS A 249 -5.51 -5.01 -10.87
C LYS A 249 -5.96 -6.49 -10.90
N PRO A 250 -6.89 -6.90 -10.03
CA PRO A 250 -7.20 -8.31 -9.78
C PRO A 250 -8.09 -8.96 -10.84
N LEU A 251 -8.68 -8.18 -11.75
CA LEU A 251 -9.50 -8.69 -12.84
C LEU A 251 -8.62 -8.97 -14.05
N VAL A 252 -8.47 -10.22 -14.48
CA VAL A 252 -7.59 -10.57 -15.59
C VAL A 252 -8.39 -10.69 -16.88
N GLN A 253 -8.07 -9.89 -17.89
CA GLN A 253 -8.70 -10.04 -19.20
C GLN A 253 -8.29 -11.37 -19.85
N ILE A 254 -9.29 -12.13 -20.31
CA ILE A 254 -9.07 -13.39 -21.04
C ILE A 254 -9.26 -13.15 -22.54
N SER A 255 -10.43 -12.65 -22.95
CA SER A 255 -10.75 -12.40 -24.36
C SER A 255 -11.91 -11.41 -24.49
N GLY A 256 -11.82 -10.48 -25.43
CA GLY A 256 -12.87 -9.50 -25.70
C GLY A 256 -13.28 -8.73 -24.45
N LYS A 257 -14.55 -8.86 -24.05
CA LYS A 257 -15.12 -8.23 -22.85
C LYS A 257 -15.22 -9.16 -21.63
N ARG A 258 -14.46 -10.24 -21.60
CA ARG A 258 -14.50 -11.24 -20.51
C ARG A 258 -13.27 -11.13 -19.64
N VAL A 259 -13.48 -11.17 -18.33
CA VAL A 259 -12.42 -11.19 -17.30
C VAL A 259 -12.56 -12.38 -16.37
N LEU A 260 -11.43 -12.86 -15.85
CA LEU A 260 -11.42 -13.75 -14.68
C LEU A 260 -11.72 -12.91 -13.45
N PHE A 261 -12.69 -13.36 -12.70
CA PHE A 261 -13.06 -12.82 -11.40
C PHE A 261 -12.48 -13.75 -10.33
N ALA A 262 -11.36 -13.36 -9.73
CA ALA A 262 -10.63 -14.17 -8.75
C ALA A 262 -10.94 -13.67 -7.32
N PRO A 263 -11.95 -14.24 -6.61
CA PRO A 263 -12.41 -13.73 -5.33
C PRO A 263 -11.32 -13.59 -4.27
N ASN A 264 -10.47 -14.62 -4.15
CA ASN A 264 -9.38 -14.61 -3.16
C ASN A 264 -8.34 -13.51 -3.46
N LEU A 265 -8.04 -13.26 -4.72
CA LEU A 265 -7.12 -12.20 -5.12
C LEU A 265 -7.71 -10.82 -4.84
N ILE A 266 -9.01 -10.62 -5.16
CA ILE A 266 -9.72 -9.36 -4.90
C ILE A 266 -9.72 -9.04 -3.40
N GLN A 267 -9.95 -10.01 -2.53
CA GLN A 267 -9.96 -9.84 -1.07
C GLN A 267 -8.56 -9.56 -0.49
N GLN A 268 -7.50 -9.91 -1.20
CA GLN A 268 -6.11 -9.72 -0.78
C GLN A 268 -5.44 -8.47 -1.36
N ILE A 269 -6.18 -7.62 -2.07
CA ILE A 269 -5.62 -6.37 -2.60
C ILE A 269 -5.02 -5.53 -1.48
N ASN A 270 -3.78 -5.11 -1.67
CA ASN A 270 -3.17 -4.10 -0.82
C ASN A 270 -3.65 -2.72 -1.25
N ILE A 271 -4.56 -2.13 -0.46
CA ILE A 271 -5.21 -0.86 -0.79
C ILE A 271 -4.20 0.28 -0.92
N THR A 272 -3.20 0.36 -0.06
CA THR A 272 -2.17 1.40 -0.14
C THR A 272 -1.40 1.30 -1.46
N ARG A 273 -0.98 0.08 -1.83
CA ARG A 273 -0.31 -0.16 -3.11
C ARG A 273 -1.21 0.16 -4.31
N MET A 274 -2.48 -0.19 -4.23
CA MET A 274 -3.48 0.14 -5.26
C MET A 274 -3.58 1.65 -5.44
N LEU A 275 -3.75 2.42 -4.36
CA LEU A 275 -3.82 3.88 -4.41
C LEU A 275 -2.55 4.52 -4.99
N GLU A 276 -1.40 4.02 -4.59
CA GLU A 276 -0.11 4.48 -5.13
C GLU A 276 0.03 4.22 -6.62
N GLN A 277 -0.41 3.04 -7.09
CA GLN A 277 -0.41 2.72 -8.52
C GLN A 277 -1.37 3.64 -9.29
N ILE A 278 -2.55 3.94 -8.76
CA ILE A 278 -3.47 4.92 -9.34
C ILE A 278 -2.80 6.29 -9.47
N MET A 279 -2.14 6.74 -8.41
CA MET A 279 -1.43 8.02 -8.42
C MET A 279 -0.31 8.07 -9.46
N LEU A 280 0.42 6.96 -9.66
CA LEU A 280 1.45 6.83 -10.68
C LEU A 280 0.85 6.87 -12.09
N ASP A 281 -0.18 6.07 -12.33
CA ASP A 281 -0.85 5.96 -13.64
C ASP A 281 -1.44 7.31 -14.08
N TYR A 282 -2.00 8.08 -13.14
CA TYR A 282 -2.56 9.41 -13.40
C TYR A 282 -1.58 10.57 -13.18
N LYS A 283 -0.31 10.30 -12.91
CA LYS A 283 0.77 11.29 -12.72
C LYS A 283 0.43 12.36 -11.67
N ILE A 284 -0.19 11.96 -10.57
CA ILE A 284 -0.51 12.87 -9.47
C ILE A 284 0.78 13.37 -8.82
N LYS A 285 0.87 14.69 -8.64
CA LYS A 285 2.03 15.31 -7.98
C LYS A 285 1.99 15.03 -6.47
N ARG A 286 2.98 14.33 -5.97
CA ARG A 286 3.09 13.97 -4.54
C ARG A 286 3.49 15.16 -3.65
N ALA A 287 4.05 16.22 -4.22
CA ALA A 287 4.51 17.38 -3.46
C ALA A 287 3.38 17.99 -2.59
N ALA A 288 2.18 18.16 -3.15
CA ALA A 288 1.05 18.69 -2.40
C ALA A 288 0.65 17.81 -1.19
N ILE A 289 0.80 16.49 -1.32
CA ILE A 289 0.54 15.54 -0.22
C ILE A 289 1.64 15.67 0.85
N GLY A 290 2.89 15.85 0.42
CA GLY A 290 4.01 16.09 1.32
C GLY A 290 3.81 17.36 2.16
N ASP A 291 3.46 18.47 1.53
CA ASP A 291 3.19 19.75 2.21
C ASP A 291 2.04 19.64 3.24
N GLU A 292 0.96 18.92 2.89
CA GLU A 292 -0.14 18.66 3.83
C GLU A 292 0.29 17.75 4.99
N TYR A 293 1.13 16.74 4.72
CA TYR A 293 1.67 15.86 5.75
C TYR A 293 2.61 16.58 6.71
N GLU A 294 3.48 17.46 6.21
CA GLU A 294 4.32 18.32 7.03
C GLU A 294 3.49 19.22 7.94
N SER A 295 2.45 19.85 7.39
CA SER A 295 1.53 20.71 8.15
C SER A 295 0.76 19.91 9.21
N TYR A 296 0.29 18.71 8.86
CA TYR A 296 -0.36 17.81 9.81
C TYR A 296 0.59 17.45 10.98
N LEU A 297 1.83 17.07 10.68
CA LEU A 297 2.77 16.66 11.71
C LEU A 297 3.18 17.83 12.62
N ARG A 298 3.42 19.04 12.07
CA ARG A 298 3.65 20.23 12.88
C ARG A 298 2.50 20.51 13.86
N ASN A 299 1.27 20.39 13.38
CA ASN A 299 0.07 20.59 14.22
C ASN A 299 -0.06 19.53 15.31
N GLN A 300 0.25 18.26 15.00
CA GLN A 300 0.24 17.19 16.01
C GLN A 300 1.28 17.43 17.10
N LEU A 301 2.50 17.79 16.73
CA LEU A 301 3.58 18.09 17.66
C LEU A 301 3.28 19.31 18.53
N SER A 302 2.65 20.36 17.97
CA SER A 302 2.30 21.57 18.71
C SER A 302 1.21 21.36 19.77
N GLN A 303 0.45 20.25 19.69
CA GLN A 303 -0.55 19.89 20.72
C GLN A 303 0.08 19.24 21.94
N SER A 304 1.33 18.81 21.86
CA SER A 304 2.04 18.25 23.00
C SER A 304 2.42 19.34 24.01
N SER A 305 2.22 19.06 25.29
CA SER A 305 2.64 19.97 26.37
C SER A 305 4.16 19.99 26.59
N LEU A 306 4.87 19.05 26.03
CA LEU A 306 6.33 18.88 26.19
C LEU A 306 7.15 19.63 25.14
N TRP A 307 6.55 19.86 23.95
CA TRP A 307 7.20 20.49 22.83
C TRP A 307 6.73 21.94 22.65
N ASN A 308 7.66 22.85 22.50
CA ASN A 308 7.38 24.15 21.92
C ASN A 308 7.76 24.08 20.44
N VAL A 309 6.77 24.04 19.54
CA VAL A 309 6.97 23.85 18.10
C VAL A 309 6.64 25.13 17.36
N TYR A 310 7.52 25.55 16.48
CA TYR A 310 7.20 26.63 15.56
C TYR A 310 6.28 26.12 14.46
N THR A 311 5.06 26.65 14.37
CA THR A 311 3.99 26.08 13.53
C THR A 311 3.97 26.59 12.10
N ASP A 312 4.57 27.77 11.85
CA ASP A 312 4.62 28.33 10.51
C ASP A 312 5.76 27.73 9.70
N LYS A 313 5.63 27.70 8.37
CA LYS A 313 6.71 27.29 7.48
C LYS A 313 7.84 28.34 7.51
N ILE A 314 9.07 27.88 7.70
CA ILE A 314 10.24 28.75 7.69
C ILE A 314 10.93 28.60 6.33
N GLU A 315 10.85 29.63 5.51
CA GLU A 315 11.55 29.70 4.23
C GLU A 315 12.30 31.02 4.13
N PHE A 316 13.58 31.01 3.84
CA PHE A 316 14.37 32.21 3.67
C PHE A 316 15.60 32.00 2.81
N LYS A 317 16.19 33.09 2.37
CA LYS A 317 17.45 33.06 1.63
C LYS A 317 18.61 33.23 2.59
N SER A 318 19.30 32.17 2.87
CA SER A 318 20.56 32.21 3.64
C SER A 318 21.74 32.60 2.74
N SER A 319 22.90 32.82 3.35
CA SER A 319 24.14 33.09 2.59
C SER A 319 24.62 31.86 1.79
N ILE A 320 24.12 30.67 2.07
CA ILE A 320 24.41 29.42 1.33
C ILE A 320 23.31 29.00 0.34
N GLY A 321 22.25 29.79 0.21
CA GLY A 321 21.15 29.51 -0.72
C GLY A 321 19.77 29.57 -0.07
N ASN A 322 18.77 29.20 -0.85
CA ASN A 322 17.42 29.08 -0.31
C ASN A 322 17.37 27.91 0.67
N THR A 323 16.82 28.15 1.85
CA THR A 323 16.70 27.17 2.92
C THR A 323 15.30 27.20 3.49
N ASP A 324 14.78 26.06 3.79
CA ASP A 324 13.53 25.83 4.48
C ASP A 324 13.78 24.95 5.72
N PHE A 325 12.86 24.96 6.67
CA PHE A 325 12.83 24.05 7.80
C PHE A 325 11.43 23.46 7.89
N ASP A 326 11.36 22.13 7.84
CA ASP A 326 10.06 21.46 7.96
C ASP A 326 9.53 21.58 9.38
N VAL A 327 10.39 21.37 10.41
CA VAL A 327 10.07 21.59 11.82
C VAL A 327 11.30 22.12 12.57
N ILE A 328 11.10 23.18 13.35
CA ILE A 328 11.99 23.57 14.44
C ILE A 328 11.19 23.50 15.74
N ALA A 329 11.74 22.85 16.74
CA ALA A 329 11.11 22.72 18.05
C ALA A 329 12.11 22.93 19.18
N LEU A 330 11.61 23.34 20.34
CA LEU A 330 12.36 23.42 21.58
C LEU A 330 11.85 22.35 22.54
N PHE A 331 12.78 21.56 23.09
CA PHE A 331 12.47 20.49 24.03
C PHE A 331 13.61 20.37 25.05
N ASP A 332 13.31 20.46 26.33
CA ASP A 332 14.25 20.27 27.43
C ASP A 332 15.63 20.94 27.20
N ASN A 333 15.64 22.24 26.92
CA ASN A 333 16.83 23.02 26.57
C ASN A 333 17.62 22.50 25.33
N HIS A 334 16.95 21.81 24.42
CA HIS A 334 17.48 21.42 23.12
C HIS A 334 16.70 22.10 21.99
N VAL A 335 17.39 22.35 20.89
CA VAL A 335 16.76 22.66 19.62
C VAL A 335 16.69 21.37 18.82
N VAL A 336 15.49 21.03 18.36
CA VAL A 336 15.24 19.87 17.54
C VAL A 336 14.89 20.31 16.13
N ILE A 337 15.63 19.83 15.15
CA ILE A 337 15.39 20.05 13.73
C ILE A 337 14.91 18.74 13.15
N ILE A 338 13.72 18.74 12.57
CA ILE A 338 13.14 17.54 11.97
C ILE A 338 12.95 17.76 10.48
N GLU A 339 13.49 16.86 9.69
CA GLU A 339 13.19 16.75 8.27
C GLU A 339 12.09 15.72 8.09
N ILE A 340 11.01 16.11 7.42
CA ILE A 340 9.87 15.24 7.19
C ILE A 340 9.93 14.65 5.79
N LYS A 341 9.73 13.34 5.67
CA LYS A 341 9.62 12.66 4.38
C LYS A 341 8.35 11.83 4.33
N HIS A 342 7.48 12.19 3.41
CA HIS A 342 6.31 11.38 3.07
C HIS A 342 6.71 10.35 2.00
N LEU A 343 7.01 9.13 2.46
CA LEU A 343 7.49 8.03 1.63
C LEU A 343 6.33 7.09 1.25
N VAL A 344 6.56 6.31 0.21
CA VAL A 344 5.68 5.21 -0.19
C VAL A 344 6.05 3.97 0.61
N THR A 345 5.06 3.23 1.09
CA THR A 345 5.37 1.94 1.75
C THR A 345 6.09 1.01 0.78
N PRO A 346 7.33 0.60 1.07
CA PRO A 346 8.09 -0.24 0.15
C PRO A 346 7.49 -1.66 0.11
N TYR A 347 7.03 -2.08 -1.05
CA TYR A 347 6.47 -3.40 -1.31
C TYR A 347 7.44 -4.32 -2.07
N ASP A 348 8.54 -3.76 -2.57
CA ASP A 348 9.62 -4.51 -3.22
C ASP A 348 10.99 -3.95 -2.83
N PRO A 349 12.08 -4.71 -3.02
CA PRO A 349 13.43 -4.29 -2.67
C PRO A 349 13.90 -3.03 -3.41
N LYS A 350 13.47 -2.81 -4.65
CA LYS A 350 13.81 -1.62 -5.43
C LYS A 350 13.21 -0.38 -4.81
N ARG A 351 11.93 -0.43 -4.43
CA ARG A 351 11.26 0.69 -3.76
C ARG A 351 11.90 1.01 -2.41
N TYR A 352 12.25 -0.03 -1.63
CA TYR A 352 13.00 0.14 -0.39
C TYR A 352 14.33 0.89 -0.61
N TYR A 353 15.06 0.55 -1.66
CA TYR A 353 16.29 1.24 -2.03
C TYR A 353 16.04 2.71 -2.41
N GLU A 354 15.02 2.99 -3.22
CA GLU A 354 14.65 4.36 -3.63
C GLU A 354 14.31 5.22 -2.40
N ASP A 355 13.49 4.70 -1.48
CA ASP A 355 13.15 5.39 -0.24
C ASP A 355 14.38 5.62 0.65
N ARG A 356 15.30 4.66 0.71
CA ARG A 356 16.58 4.83 1.40
C ARG A 356 17.44 5.95 0.79
N GLN A 357 17.40 6.15 -0.53
CA GLN A 357 18.08 7.29 -1.16
C GLN A 357 17.42 8.63 -0.78
N GLU A 358 16.10 8.68 -0.68
CA GLU A 358 15.40 9.89 -0.19
C GLU A 358 15.77 10.21 1.27
N ILE A 359 15.87 9.20 2.12
CA ILE A 359 16.36 9.37 3.50
C ILE A 359 17.80 9.91 3.52
N LYS A 360 18.70 9.38 2.68
CA LYS A 360 20.08 9.90 2.59
C LYS A 360 20.10 11.36 2.11
N LYS A 361 19.19 11.78 1.24
CA LYS A 361 19.05 13.19 0.85
C LYS A 361 18.57 14.02 2.03
N ALA A 362 17.56 13.55 2.78
CA ALA A 362 17.07 14.21 3.97
C ALA A 362 18.18 14.46 5.01
N ILE A 363 19.03 13.48 5.22
CA ILE A 363 20.18 13.60 6.13
C ILE A 363 21.16 14.70 5.66
N LYS A 364 21.45 14.77 4.36
CA LYS A 364 22.29 15.85 3.81
C LYS A 364 21.63 17.22 3.99
N GLN A 365 20.32 17.31 3.79
CA GLN A 365 19.55 18.54 4.04
C GLN A 365 19.62 18.96 5.51
N LEU A 366 19.42 18.03 6.45
CA LEU A 366 19.52 18.31 7.88
C LEU A 366 20.92 18.81 8.29
N LYS A 367 21.98 18.20 7.80
CA LYS A 367 23.35 18.65 8.08
C LYS A 367 23.55 20.10 7.61
N LEU A 368 23.06 20.43 6.41
CA LEU A 368 23.12 21.80 5.90
C LEU A 368 22.28 22.75 6.75
N ARG A 369 21.05 22.36 7.10
CA ARG A 369 20.13 23.17 7.93
C ARG A 369 20.71 23.43 9.33
N LYS A 370 21.39 22.46 9.94
CA LYS A 370 22.11 22.68 11.21
C LYS A 370 23.19 23.76 11.07
N GLN A 371 23.98 23.72 10.00
CA GLN A 371 25.01 24.75 9.74
C GLN A 371 24.38 26.12 9.51
N VAL A 372 23.27 26.20 8.77
CA VAL A 372 22.53 27.43 8.55
C VAL A 372 21.97 27.96 9.86
N LEU A 373 21.36 27.10 10.68
CA LEU A 373 20.80 27.50 11.97
C LEU A 373 21.86 28.10 12.90
N LEU A 374 23.01 27.46 13.01
CA LEU A 374 24.12 27.94 13.83
C LEU A 374 24.64 29.30 13.36
N ARG A 375 24.78 29.47 12.06
CA ARG A 375 25.36 30.69 11.49
C ARG A 375 24.37 31.85 11.44
N ASP A 376 23.15 31.58 11.05
CA ASP A 376 22.12 32.62 10.78
C ASP A 376 21.10 32.69 11.95
N TRP A 377 21.49 32.34 13.19
CA TRP A 377 20.65 32.22 14.36
C TRP A 377 19.80 33.45 14.61
N ALA A 378 20.43 34.63 14.63
CA ALA A 378 19.72 35.90 14.86
C ALA A 378 18.64 36.16 13.78
N LEU A 379 18.98 35.88 12.51
CA LEU A 379 18.04 36.04 11.41
C LEU A 379 16.84 35.07 11.55
N ILE A 380 17.11 33.83 11.88
CA ILE A 380 16.05 32.80 12.05
C ILE A 380 15.20 33.14 13.26
N ARG A 381 15.82 33.64 14.35
CA ARG A 381 15.09 34.13 15.53
C ARG A 381 14.17 35.30 15.19
N ASP A 382 14.59 36.26 14.36
CA ASP A 382 13.77 37.35 13.91
C ASP A 382 12.62 36.88 13.02
N ILE A 383 12.88 35.99 12.06
CA ILE A 383 11.84 35.37 11.20
C ILE A 383 10.81 34.61 12.06
N THR A 384 11.27 33.90 13.08
CA THR A 384 10.41 33.16 14.01
C THR A 384 9.86 34.01 15.17
N LYS A 385 9.96 35.36 15.07
CA LYS A 385 9.40 36.32 16.04
C LYS A 385 9.83 36.05 17.48
N GLY A 386 11.09 35.70 17.67
CA GLY A 386 11.66 35.44 18.99
C GLY A 386 11.36 34.04 19.54
N PHE A 387 10.90 33.08 18.71
CA PHE A 387 10.70 31.69 19.12
C PHE A 387 12.01 31.06 19.64
N LEU A 388 13.10 31.27 18.93
CA LEU A 388 14.43 30.82 19.38
C LEU A 388 14.95 31.73 20.48
N PRO A 389 15.71 31.23 21.47
CA PRO A 389 16.33 32.04 22.51
C PRO A 389 17.32 33.05 21.93
N PRO A 390 17.67 34.14 22.70
CA PRO A 390 18.60 35.17 22.24
C PRO A 390 19.95 34.63 21.81
N GLU A 391 20.49 33.70 22.59
CA GLU A 391 21.78 33.06 22.34
C GLU A 391 21.61 31.69 21.74
N PRO A 392 22.44 31.28 20.77
CA PRO A 392 22.39 29.94 20.20
C PRO A 392 22.75 28.88 21.25
N TYR A 393 22.04 27.76 21.20
CA TYR A 393 22.43 26.61 22.01
C TYR A 393 23.74 26.02 21.52
N PRO A 394 24.54 25.42 22.43
CA PRO A 394 25.69 24.61 22.04
C PRO A 394 25.32 23.54 21.05
N GLU A 395 26.26 23.18 20.18
CA GLU A 395 26.01 22.21 19.09
C GLU A 395 25.54 20.85 19.60
N GLU A 396 25.99 20.45 20.78
CA GLU A 396 25.61 19.20 21.46
C GLU A 396 24.13 19.16 21.87
N ARG A 397 23.50 20.34 21.98
CA ARG A 397 22.06 20.48 22.28
C ARG A 397 21.21 20.64 21.02
N MET A 398 21.77 20.39 19.85
CA MET A 398 21.05 20.39 18.60
C MET A 398 20.77 18.97 18.15
N ILE A 399 19.51 18.55 18.27
CA ILE A 399 19.06 17.22 17.87
C ILE A 399 18.56 17.28 16.43
N GLN A 400 18.98 16.34 15.61
CA GLN A 400 18.57 16.19 14.22
C GLN A 400 17.83 14.86 14.05
N LEU A 401 16.63 14.91 13.45
CA LEU A 401 15.81 13.73 13.19
C LEU A 401 15.27 13.74 11.77
N VAL A 402 15.21 12.58 11.14
CA VAL A 402 14.39 12.38 9.95
C VAL A 402 13.10 11.68 10.40
N CYS A 403 11.95 12.27 10.11
CA CYS A 403 10.66 11.69 10.39
C CYS A 403 10.00 11.18 9.12
N THR A 404 9.48 9.96 9.13
CA THR A 404 8.78 9.35 8.00
C THR A 404 7.37 8.91 8.40
N ASN A 405 6.48 8.82 7.40
CA ASN A 405 5.13 8.25 7.58
C ASN A 405 5.12 6.72 7.62
N ILE A 406 6.26 6.07 7.36
CA ILE A 406 6.39 4.61 7.28
C ILE A 406 7.35 4.07 8.33
N ASP A 407 7.07 2.86 8.81
CA ASP A 407 7.85 2.22 9.88
C ASP A 407 9.14 1.54 9.39
N SER A 408 9.35 1.46 8.06
CA SER A 408 10.40 0.62 7.44
C SER A 408 11.83 1.03 7.77
N PHE A 409 12.05 2.25 8.24
CA PHE A 409 13.39 2.78 8.54
C PHE A 409 13.53 3.22 10.00
N THR A 410 12.52 2.99 10.82
CA THR A 410 12.52 3.41 12.23
C THR A 410 13.65 2.73 13.00
N SER A 411 14.35 3.51 13.80
CA SER A 411 15.54 3.14 14.57
C SER A 411 16.83 3.02 13.77
N LEU A 412 16.81 3.19 12.45
CA LEU A 412 18.04 3.32 11.68
C LEU A 412 18.75 4.62 12.04
N GLU A 413 20.07 4.55 12.19
CA GLU A 413 20.91 5.72 12.37
C GLU A 413 21.90 5.80 11.21
N ILE A 414 21.95 6.95 10.53
CA ILE A 414 22.89 7.20 9.45
C ILE A 414 23.62 8.50 9.75
N ASP A 415 24.94 8.44 9.81
CA ASP A 415 25.82 9.60 10.11
C ASP A 415 25.46 10.33 11.42
N GLY A 416 25.03 9.60 12.45
CA GLY A 416 24.62 10.13 13.74
C GLY A 416 23.21 10.75 13.77
N ILE A 417 22.45 10.65 12.66
CA ILE A 417 21.08 11.15 12.56
C ILE A 417 20.12 9.96 12.61
N ARG A 418 19.19 10.00 13.55
CA ARG A 418 18.18 8.94 13.73
C ARG A 418 16.98 9.15 12.83
N ILE A 419 16.47 8.05 12.30
CA ILE A 419 15.22 7.99 11.55
C ILE A 419 14.13 7.47 12.50
N VAL A 420 13.02 8.20 12.55
CA VAL A 420 11.84 7.87 13.34
C VAL A 420 10.60 7.88 12.45
N ASP A 421 9.60 7.09 12.78
CA ASP A 421 8.29 7.25 12.20
C ASP A 421 7.42 8.24 13.03
N GLU A 422 6.36 8.72 12.44
CA GLU A 422 5.46 9.68 13.11
C GLU A 422 4.93 9.16 14.45
N SER A 423 4.69 7.85 14.59
CA SER A 423 4.13 7.28 15.81
C SER A 423 5.14 7.29 16.96
N VAL A 424 6.44 7.14 16.65
CA VAL A 424 7.50 7.34 17.64
C VAL A 424 7.57 8.80 18.03
N LEU A 425 7.60 9.68 17.04
CA LEU A 425 7.71 11.12 17.28
C LEU A 425 6.55 11.64 18.12
N ILE A 426 5.30 11.28 17.80
CA ILE A 426 4.11 11.73 18.54
C ILE A 426 4.00 11.11 19.93
N ARG A 427 4.51 9.89 20.16
CA ARG A 427 4.40 9.21 21.46
C ARG A 427 5.52 9.55 22.43
N PHE A 428 6.71 9.80 21.93
CA PHE A 428 7.85 10.17 22.78
C PHE A 428 7.81 11.64 23.20
N PHE A 429 6.98 12.38 22.56
CA PHE A 429 6.93 13.80 22.65
C PHE A 429 5.50 14.30 22.80
#